data_729e0b9021336453baf6a669f9f85ce0
#
_entry.id   729e0b9021336453baf6a669f9f85ce0
#
_cell.length_a   1.000
_cell.length_b   1.000
_cell.length_c   1.000
_cell.angle_alpha   90.00
_cell.angle_beta   90.00
_cell.angle_gamma   90.00
#
_symmetry.space_group_name_H-M   'P 1'
#
loop_
_entity.id
_entity.type
_entity.pdbx_description
1 polymer ?
#
loop_
_entity_poly.entity_id
_entity_poly.type
_entity_poly.pdbx_seq_one_letter_code
_entity_poly.pdbx_strand_id
1 'polypeptide(L)'
;MKIVIIGQWTYPDQRPRAQRTWQLGLQFAKEGHDVTIYALLGGETDYSGVEEKYGLKIRNLGVSPNGLKDSEGHRRKTLHSSAVKILLNEYNVFPGCDFRRMVRETLEREAEIDLLISVACPHAIHWAVARYIDRAKVKKWVADCGDPFMLNPFGKKRRYLEKTERRWCERCDFITVPVEQAIDSYYPEYRDKIRVIPQGFDLDEVVLPEYTVNSVPTFVFAGRGYSGLRDPANFLRYLSSGKREFRFLVYTNTPEFFPGESVPDRMSVRGFIPRSELLCELAKADFLVNIVNPSTVQSPSKLIDYALSGRPILDISSAFPAEEQQVFEQFLDGNYEKAHKVVGLERFDIRNVARSFLELAR
;
A
#
# COMPACT_ATOMS: atom_id res chain seq x y z
N MET A 1 -0.82 -21.62 15.52
CA MET A 1 -1.76 -21.73 14.38
C MET A 1 -0.96 -21.89 13.11
N LYS A 2 -1.47 -22.65 12.14
CA LYS A 2 -0.92 -22.68 10.77
C LYS A 2 -1.57 -21.58 9.94
N ILE A 3 -0.78 -20.60 9.48
CA ILE A 3 -1.23 -19.45 8.72
C ILE A 3 -0.62 -19.49 7.33
N VAL A 4 -1.45 -19.38 6.31
CA VAL A 4 -1.01 -19.31 4.91
C VAL A 4 -1.41 -17.97 4.33
N ILE A 5 -0.45 -17.25 3.77
CA ILE A 5 -0.68 -15.96 3.09
C ILE A 5 -0.40 -16.15 1.60
N ILE A 6 -1.35 -15.82 0.74
CA ILE A 6 -1.19 -15.87 -0.72
C ILE A 6 -1.29 -14.46 -1.28
N GLY A 7 -0.19 -13.95 -1.82
CA GLY A 7 -0.10 -12.65 -2.49
C GLY A 7 0.58 -12.76 -3.85
N GLN A 8 0.52 -11.71 -4.66
CA GLN A 8 1.36 -11.68 -5.86
C GLN A 8 2.81 -11.39 -5.49
N TRP A 9 3.03 -10.49 -4.52
CA TRP A 9 4.35 -9.99 -4.15
C TRP A 9 4.59 -10.07 -2.66
N THR A 10 5.86 -10.14 -2.30
CA THR A 10 6.40 -10.02 -0.94
C THR A 10 7.73 -9.27 -1.00
N TYR A 11 8.49 -9.17 0.09
CA TYR A 11 9.86 -8.67 0.07
C TYR A 11 10.69 -9.35 -1.06
N PRO A 12 11.54 -8.64 -1.80
CA PRO A 12 12.04 -7.27 -1.57
C PRO A 12 11.16 -6.15 -2.20
N ASP A 13 10.03 -6.47 -2.78
CA ASP A 13 9.14 -5.49 -3.39
C ASP A 13 8.61 -4.48 -2.36
N GLN A 14 8.73 -3.18 -2.68
CA GLN A 14 8.35 -2.09 -1.78
C GLN A 14 6.91 -1.58 -1.97
N ARG A 15 6.15 -2.19 -2.89
CA ARG A 15 4.75 -1.81 -3.11
C ARG A 15 3.90 -2.12 -1.87
N PRO A 16 2.84 -1.34 -1.59
CA PRO A 16 2.05 -1.50 -0.37
C PRO A 16 1.51 -2.92 -0.13
N ARG A 17 1.11 -3.63 -1.19
CA ARG A 17 0.58 -5.00 -1.06
C ARG A 17 1.67 -6.05 -0.80
N ALA A 18 2.88 -5.84 -1.31
CA ALA A 18 4.04 -6.66 -0.97
C ALA A 18 4.46 -6.44 0.50
N GLN A 19 4.49 -5.19 0.94
CA GLN A 19 4.74 -4.84 2.34
C GLN A 19 3.66 -5.42 3.27
N ARG A 20 2.39 -5.40 2.86
CA ARG A 20 1.29 -6.06 3.60
C ARG A 20 1.56 -7.53 3.80
N THR A 21 1.90 -8.25 2.73
CA THR A 21 2.19 -9.69 2.76
C THR A 21 3.38 -10.00 3.65
N TRP A 22 4.47 -9.23 3.49
CA TRP A 22 5.71 -9.40 4.23
C TRP A 22 5.57 -9.10 5.71
N GLN A 23 5.14 -7.89 6.06
CA GLN A 23 5.06 -7.41 7.44
C GLN A 23 4.11 -8.27 8.28
N LEU A 24 2.97 -8.65 7.69
CA LEU A 24 1.98 -9.48 8.37
C LEU A 24 2.53 -10.89 8.63
N GLY A 25 3.14 -11.52 7.61
CA GLY A 25 3.74 -12.84 7.76
C GLY A 25 4.89 -12.86 8.75
N LEU A 26 5.76 -11.86 8.70
CA LEU A 26 6.88 -11.73 9.64
C LEU A 26 6.40 -11.53 11.08
N GLN A 27 5.36 -10.71 11.29
CA GLN A 27 4.81 -10.47 12.63
C GLN A 27 4.18 -11.75 13.20
N PHE A 28 3.40 -12.49 12.42
CA PHE A 28 2.85 -13.77 12.88
C PHE A 28 3.95 -14.79 13.23
N ALA A 29 5.03 -14.82 12.44
CA ALA A 29 6.16 -15.71 12.74
C ALA A 29 6.90 -15.30 14.01
N LYS A 30 7.10 -13.98 14.23
CA LYS A 30 7.66 -13.43 15.49
C LYS A 30 6.80 -13.81 16.71
N GLU A 31 5.48 -13.96 16.53
CA GLU A 31 4.55 -14.39 17.57
C GLU A 31 4.45 -15.93 17.73
N GLY A 32 5.30 -16.69 17.03
CA GLY A 32 5.41 -18.15 17.18
C GLY A 32 4.37 -18.96 16.40
N HIS A 33 3.75 -18.39 15.37
CA HIS A 33 2.86 -19.11 14.46
C HIS A 33 3.63 -19.84 13.35
N ASP A 34 3.10 -20.95 12.85
CA ASP A 34 3.61 -21.65 11.66
C ASP A 34 3.11 -20.91 10.41
N VAL A 35 3.98 -20.10 9.80
CA VAL A 35 3.59 -19.18 8.73
C VAL A 35 4.26 -19.53 7.42
N THR A 36 3.46 -19.61 6.35
CA THR A 36 3.96 -19.74 4.98
C THR A 36 3.40 -18.62 4.10
N ILE A 37 4.28 -17.87 3.46
CA ILE A 37 3.95 -16.90 2.42
C ILE A 37 4.16 -17.54 1.05
N TYR A 38 3.15 -17.48 0.20
CA TYR A 38 3.23 -17.82 -1.21
C TYR A 38 3.15 -16.55 -2.06
N ALA A 39 4.23 -16.28 -2.83
CA ALA A 39 4.32 -15.13 -3.73
C ALA A 39 5.06 -15.51 -5.01
N LEU A 40 4.98 -14.68 -6.05
CA LEU A 40 5.83 -14.83 -7.24
C LEU A 40 7.24 -14.39 -6.90
N LEU A 41 8.18 -15.32 -6.88
CA LEU A 41 9.60 -15.07 -6.53
C LEU A 41 10.47 -15.11 -7.79
N GLY A 42 11.43 -14.21 -7.89
CA GLY A 42 12.42 -14.17 -8.97
C GLY A 42 13.55 -15.19 -8.78
N GLY A 43 13.91 -15.46 -7.54
CA GLY A 43 14.92 -16.43 -7.16
C GLY A 43 16.29 -15.84 -6.82
N GLU A 44 16.42 -14.51 -6.80
CA GLU A 44 17.68 -13.83 -6.41
C GLU A 44 17.73 -13.53 -4.91
N THR A 45 16.56 -13.33 -4.28
CA THR A 45 16.46 -13.01 -2.86
C THR A 45 16.62 -14.26 -2.01
N ASP A 46 17.58 -14.23 -1.09
CA ASP A 46 17.75 -15.26 -0.06
C ASP A 46 16.86 -14.97 1.15
N TYR A 47 15.99 -15.92 1.49
CA TYR A 47 15.08 -15.86 2.64
C TYR A 47 15.52 -16.77 3.80
N SER A 48 16.65 -17.48 3.67
CA SER A 48 17.10 -18.48 4.64
C SER A 48 17.27 -17.89 6.05
N GLY A 49 17.85 -16.69 6.15
CA GLY A 49 18.03 -16.01 7.43
C GLY A 49 16.74 -15.69 8.18
N VAL A 50 15.66 -15.40 7.45
CA VAL A 50 14.34 -15.16 8.05
C VAL A 50 13.66 -16.48 8.44
N GLU A 51 13.79 -17.50 7.62
CA GLU A 51 13.31 -18.85 7.93
C GLU A 51 14.02 -19.41 9.16
N GLU A 52 15.34 -19.29 9.24
CA GLU A 52 16.14 -19.73 10.38
C GLU A 52 15.79 -18.98 11.67
N LYS A 53 15.69 -17.64 11.60
CA LYS A 53 15.47 -16.81 12.78
C LYS A 53 14.06 -16.86 13.33
N TYR A 54 13.04 -16.90 12.46
CA TYR A 54 11.64 -16.75 12.85
C TYR A 54 10.73 -17.91 12.41
N GLY A 55 11.25 -18.89 11.67
CA GLY A 55 10.45 -19.98 11.11
C GLY A 55 9.51 -19.54 9.98
N LEU A 56 9.65 -18.32 9.44
CA LEU A 56 8.82 -17.81 8.35
C LEU A 56 9.20 -18.47 7.02
N LYS A 57 8.31 -19.32 6.50
CA LYS A 57 8.52 -20.01 5.22
C LYS A 57 8.06 -19.12 4.07
N ILE A 58 8.94 -18.86 3.10
CA ILE A 58 8.60 -18.15 1.88
C ILE A 58 8.74 -19.10 0.71
N ARG A 59 7.66 -19.30 -0.04
CA ARG A 59 7.57 -20.29 -1.11
C ARG A 59 7.10 -19.64 -2.40
N ASN A 60 7.66 -20.10 -3.52
CA ASN A 60 7.24 -19.61 -4.83
C ASN A 60 5.82 -20.09 -5.13
N LEU A 61 4.90 -19.16 -5.39
CA LEU A 61 3.53 -19.44 -5.81
C LEU A 61 3.49 -20.18 -7.14
N GLY A 62 4.49 -20.00 -7.98
CA GLY A 62 4.62 -20.66 -9.26
C GLY A 62 5.15 -19.73 -10.35
N VAL A 63 5.07 -20.20 -11.58
CA VAL A 63 5.54 -19.46 -12.75
C VAL A 63 4.36 -18.92 -13.54
N SER A 64 4.40 -17.64 -13.87
CA SER A 64 3.41 -17.00 -14.75
C SER A 64 3.83 -17.15 -16.23
N PRO A 65 3.14 -17.95 -17.03
CA PRO A 65 3.40 -18.07 -18.46
C PRO A 65 3.03 -16.78 -19.22
N ASN A 66 2.18 -15.93 -18.66
CA ASN A 66 1.76 -14.66 -19.25
C ASN A 66 2.61 -13.47 -18.81
N GLY A 67 3.71 -13.70 -18.09
CA GLY A 67 4.70 -12.68 -17.76
C GLY A 67 4.24 -11.67 -16.71
N LEU A 68 3.60 -12.13 -15.62
CA LEU A 68 3.44 -11.33 -14.42
C LEU A 68 4.83 -10.98 -13.86
N LYS A 69 4.93 -9.79 -13.30
CA LYS A 69 6.12 -9.40 -12.54
C LYS A 69 6.16 -10.16 -11.21
N ASP A 70 7.32 -10.69 -10.87
CA ASP A 70 7.62 -11.26 -9.57
C ASP A 70 7.97 -10.18 -8.52
N SER A 71 8.36 -10.61 -7.34
CA SER A 71 8.72 -9.75 -6.21
C SER A 71 10.03 -8.96 -6.44
N GLU A 72 10.87 -9.40 -7.36
CA GLU A 72 12.14 -8.76 -7.74
C GLU A 72 11.98 -7.86 -8.98
N GLY A 73 10.76 -7.81 -9.53
CA GLY A 73 10.41 -6.97 -10.67
C GLY A 73 10.68 -7.61 -12.03
N HIS A 74 11.15 -8.87 -12.05
CA HIS A 74 11.44 -9.58 -13.29
C HIS A 74 10.16 -10.00 -14.01
N ARG A 75 10.27 -10.11 -15.34
CA ARG A 75 9.23 -10.64 -16.20
C ARG A 75 9.80 -11.72 -17.10
N ARG A 76 9.17 -12.87 -17.15
CA ARG A 76 9.47 -13.83 -18.21
C ARG A 76 9.04 -13.30 -19.58
N LYS A 77 9.86 -13.55 -20.60
CA LYS A 77 9.44 -13.36 -21.99
C LYS A 77 8.25 -14.28 -22.27
N THR A 78 7.20 -13.74 -22.87
CA THR A 78 5.98 -14.49 -23.17
C THR A 78 5.85 -14.71 -24.66
N LEU A 79 5.25 -15.84 -25.05
CA LEU A 79 4.99 -16.17 -26.45
C LEU A 79 3.82 -15.37 -27.06
N HIS A 80 3.01 -14.71 -26.21
CA HIS A 80 1.86 -13.95 -26.67
C HIS A 80 2.28 -12.57 -27.22
N SER A 81 1.70 -12.20 -28.34
CA SER A 81 1.85 -10.84 -28.89
C SER A 81 1.33 -9.76 -27.94
N SER A 82 1.83 -8.55 -28.07
CA SER A 82 1.35 -7.41 -27.26
C SER A 82 -0.16 -7.18 -27.40
N ALA A 83 -0.73 -7.39 -28.60
CA ALA A 83 -2.16 -7.26 -28.84
C ALA A 83 -3.00 -8.27 -28.04
N VAL A 84 -2.57 -9.54 -27.99
CA VAL A 84 -3.27 -10.58 -27.21
C VAL A 84 -3.21 -10.25 -25.71
N LYS A 85 -2.08 -9.73 -25.20
CA LYS A 85 -1.97 -9.31 -23.80
C LYS A 85 -2.92 -8.15 -23.47
N ILE A 86 -3.03 -7.15 -24.35
CA ILE A 86 -3.95 -6.03 -24.18
C ILE A 86 -5.39 -6.56 -24.13
N LEU A 87 -5.76 -7.45 -25.05
CA LEU A 87 -7.10 -8.04 -25.10
C LEU A 87 -7.40 -8.83 -23.82
N LEU A 88 -6.49 -9.69 -23.39
CA LEU A 88 -6.65 -10.49 -22.16
C LEU A 88 -6.79 -9.58 -20.93
N ASN A 89 -6.05 -8.49 -20.87
CA ASN A 89 -6.13 -7.52 -19.79
C ASN A 89 -7.45 -6.74 -19.83
N GLU A 90 -7.90 -6.34 -21.02
CA GLU A 90 -9.19 -5.63 -21.20
C GLU A 90 -10.38 -6.46 -20.71
N TYR A 91 -10.38 -7.75 -20.99
CA TYR A 91 -11.42 -8.67 -20.52
C TYR A 91 -11.16 -9.22 -19.12
N ASN A 92 -10.12 -8.77 -18.43
CA ASN A 92 -9.71 -9.26 -17.11
C ASN A 92 -9.51 -10.79 -17.04
N VAL A 93 -9.20 -11.43 -18.15
CA VAL A 93 -8.79 -12.84 -18.16
C VAL A 93 -7.38 -12.97 -17.61
N PHE A 94 -6.49 -12.10 -18.05
CA PHE A 94 -5.18 -11.89 -17.47
C PHE A 94 -5.27 -10.87 -16.31
N PRO A 95 -4.66 -11.08 -15.14
CA PRO A 95 -3.80 -12.22 -14.78
C PRO A 95 -4.55 -13.44 -14.19
N GLY A 96 -5.87 -13.45 -14.23
CA GLY A 96 -6.70 -14.46 -13.55
C GLY A 96 -6.41 -15.90 -13.94
N CYS A 97 -6.08 -16.15 -15.21
CA CYS A 97 -5.77 -17.53 -15.69
C CYS A 97 -4.50 -18.09 -15.03
N ASP A 98 -3.48 -17.28 -14.77
CA ASP A 98 -2.24 -17.73 -14.12
C ASP A 98 -2.47 -18.06 -12.66
N PHE A 99 -3.14 -17.17 -11.93
CA PHE A 99 -3.45 -17.39 -10.51
C PHE A 99 -4.33 -18.60 -10.28
N ARG A 100 -5.28 -18.93 -11.19
CA ARG A 100 -6.12 -20.11 -11.05
C ARG A 100 -5.31 -21.40 -10.91
N ARG A 101 -4.29 -21.57 -11.75
CA ARG A 101 -3.42 -22.76 -11.68
C ARG A 101 -2.55 -22.74 -10.42
N MET A 102 -1.82 -21.64 -10.20
CA MET A 102 -0.84 -21.53 -9.12
C MET A 102 -1.50 -21.67 -7.74
N VAL A 103 -2.62 -20.98 -7.50
CA VAL A 103 -3.35 -21.06 -6.24
C VAL A 103 -3.96 -22.46 -6.01
N ARG A 104 -4.47 -23.11 -7.08
CA ARG A 104 -4.94 -24.49 -6.98
C ARG A 104 -3.82 -25.41 -6.50
N GLU A 105 -2.68 -25.40 -7.18
CA GLU A 105 -1.53 -26.24 -6.84
C GLU A 105 -1.02 -25.97 -5.41
N THR A 106 -1.08 -24.71 -4.96
CA THR A 106 -0.72 -24.33 -3.59
C THR A 106 -1.67 -24.93 -2.57
N LEU A 107 -3.00 -24.78 -2.76
CA LEU A 107 -4.01 -25.29 -1.84
C LEU A 107 -4.06 -26.83 -1.81
N GLU A 108 -3.74 -27.49 -2.93
CA GLU A 108 -3.66 -28.95 -3.00
C GLU A 108 -2.49 -29.50 -2.17
N ARG A 109 -1.34 -28.77 -2.14
CA ARG A 109 -0.14 -29.17 -1.37
C ARG A 109 -0.29 -28.96 0.13
N GLU A 110 -1.07 -27.96 0.54
CA GLU A 110 -1.28 -27.66 1.93
C GLU A 110 -2.23 -28.67 2.60
N ALA A 111 -1.89 -29.03 3.84
CA ALA A 111 -2.74 -29.86 4.67
C ALA A 111 -3.83 -29.01 5.36
N GLU A 112 -3.90 -29.01 6.69
CA GLU A 112 -4.79 -28.14 7.45
C GLU A 112 -4.25 -26.72 7.54
N ILE A 113 -5.13 -25.73 7.34
CA ILE A 113 -4.85 -24.30 7.45
C ILE A 113 -5.83 -23.70 8.45
N ASP A 114 -5.32 -23.14 9.55
CA ASP A 114 -6.17 -22.45 10.52
C ASP A 114 -6.66 -21.12 9.96
N LEU A 115 -5.75 -20.34 9.35
CA LEU A 115 -6.04 -19.04 8.76
C LEU A 115 -5.40 -18.90 7.38
N LEU A 116 -6.24 -18.80 6.35
CA LEU A 116 -5.84 -18.46 5.00
C LEU A 116 -6.08 -16.96 4.76
N ILE A 117 -5.05 -16.23 4.37
CA ILE A 117 -5.16 -14.81 3.98
C ILE A 117 -4.80 -14.70 2.50
N SER A 118 -5.73 -14.28 1.68
CA SER A 118 -5.45 -13.93 0.28
C SER A 118 -5.35 -12.41 0.13
N VAL A 119 -4.29 -11.91 -0.51
CA VAL A 119 -3.98 -10.48 -0.56
C VAL A 119 -4.19 -9.93 -1.98
N ALA A 120 -5.14 -9.04 -2.15
CA ALA A 120 -5.33 -8.27 -3.38
C ALA A 120 -4.63 -6.88 -3.28
N CYS A 121 -4.14 -6.27 -4.36
CA CYS A 121 -4.26 -6.63 -5.77
C CYS A 121 -3.21 -7.63 -6.21
N PRO A 122 -3.52 -8.49 -7.19
CA PRO A 122 -4.74 -8.51 -7.99
C PRO A 122 -5.85 -9.35 -7.34
N HIS A 123 -7.12 -8.96 -7.57
CA HIS A 123 -8.29 -9.71 -7.07
C HIS A 123 -8.41 -11.13 -7.65
N ALA A 124 -7.69 -11.41 -8.72
CA ALA A 124 -7.63 -12.74 -9.32
C ALA A 124 -7.16 -13.83 -8.34
N ILE A 125 -6.42 -13.45 -7.28
CA ILE A 125 -6.05 -14.37 -6.19
C ILE A 125 -7.31 -14.79 -5.42
N HIS A 126 -8.18 -13.85 -5.03
CA HIS A 126 -9.45 -14.16 -4.36
C HIS A 126 -10.34 -15.04 -5.23
N TRP A 127 -10.39 -14.78 -6.55
CA TRP A 127 -11.16 -15.59 -7.50
C TRP A 127 -10.67 -17.03 -7.54
N ALA A 128 -9.36 -17.21 -7.51
CA ALA A 128 -8.75 -18.53 -7.52
C ALA A 128 -8.98 -19.25 -6.19
N VAL A 129 -8.78 -18.60 -5.05
CA VAL A 129 -9.08 -19.16 -3.74
C VAL A 129 -10.56 -19.58 -3.67
N ALA A 130 -11.49 -18.68 -4.04
CA ALA A 130 -12.92 -18.99 -4.05
C ALA A 130 -13.28 -20.20 -4.91
N ARG A 131 -12.51 -20.49 -5.95
CA ARG A 131 -12.75 -21.63 -6.83
C ARG A 131 -12.25 -22.95 -6.25
N TYR A 132 -11.13 -22.93 -5.56
CA TYR A 132 -10.39 -24.14 -5.20
C TYR A 132 -10.29 -24.38 -3.68
N ILE A 133 -10.79 -23.50 -2.85
CA ILE A 133 -10.77 -23.67 -1.39
C ILE A 133 -11.52 -24.94 -0.98
N ASP A 134 -10.84 -25.78 -0.23
CA ASP A 134 -11.42 -26.94 0.44
C ASP A 134 -11.70 -26.58 1.91
N ARG A 135 -12.98 -26.51 2.26
CA ARG A 135 -13.43 -26.18 3.60
C ARG A 135 -13.18 -27.27 4.66
N ALA A 136 -12.84 -28.46 4.24
CA ALA A 136 -12.36 -29.49 5.17
C ALA A 136 -10.94 -29.22 5.65
N LYS A 137 -10.14 -28.50 4.84
CA LYS A 137 -8.74 -28.16 5.13
C LYS A 137 -8.55 -26.74 5.68
N VAL A 138 -9.40 -25.79 5.29
CA VAL A 138 -9.25 -24.35 5.62
C VAL A 138 -10.35 -23.94 6.58
N LYS A 139 -9.97 -23.65 7.83
CA LYS A 139 -10.92 -23.25 8.89
C LYS A 139 -11.48 -21.84 8.66
N LYS A 140 -10.60 -20.87 8.43
CA LYS A 140 -10.98 -19.47 8.16
C LYS A 140 -10.26 -18.94 6.94
N TRP A 141 -10.98 -18.20 6.10
CA TRP A 141 -10.42 -17.48 4.95
C TRP A 141 -10.76 -16.01 5.03
N VAL A 142 -9.72 -15.17 5.10
CA VAL A 142 -9.79 -13.71 5.05
C VAL A 142 -9.32 -13.24 3.67
N ALA A 143 -10.17 -12.47 2.99
CA ALA A 143 -9.84 -11.79 1.74
C ALA A 143 -9.38 -10.36 2.04
N ASP A 144 -8.06 -10.09 2.01
CA ASP A 144 -7.48 -8.78 2.31
C ASP A 144 -7.43 -7.91 1.06
N CYS A 145 -8.20 -6.83 1.06
CA CYS A 145 -8.40 -5.93 -0.08
C CYS A 145 -7.79 -4.55 0.20
N GLY A 146 -6.83 -4.13 -0.63
CA GLY A 146 -6.29 -2.76 -0.59
C GLY A 146 -7.25 -1.75 -1.19
N ASP A 147 -7.87 -2.13 -2.30
CA ASP A 147 -8.85 -1.33 -3.03
C ASP A 147 -10.06 -2.21 -3.41
N PRO A 148 -11.28 -1.66 -3.48
CA PRO A 148 -12.43 -2.37 -4.00
C PRO A 148 -12.26 -2.68 -5.50
N PHE A 149 -12.99 -3.66 -6.01
CA PHE A 149 -12.86 -4.06 -7.42
C PHE A 149 -14.03 -3.55 -8.28
N MET A 150 -15.24 -4.15 -8.18
CA MET A 150 -16.35 -3.82 -9.08
C MET A 150 -16.90 -2.40 -8.87
N LEU A 151 -17.09 -2.00 -7.63
CA LEU A 151 -17.61 -0.69 -7.25
C LEU A 151 -16.50 0.33 -6.97
N ASN A 152 -15.30 0.10 -7.50
CA ASN A 152 -14.22 1.06 -7.42
C ASN A 152 -14.55 2.31 -8.26
N PRO A 153 -14.58 3.52 -7.67
CA PRO A 153 -14.91 4.74 -8.39
C PRO A 153 -13.89 5.12 -9.48
N PHE A 154 -12.66 4.56 -9.38
CA PHE A 154 -11.54 4.89 -10.29
C PHE A 154 -11.39 3.95 -11.47
N GLY A 155 -12.43 3.25 -11.88
CA GLY A 155 -12.33 2.41 -13.08
C GLY A 155 -13.56 1.58 -13.37
N LYS A 156 -14.00 1.59 -14.63
CA LYS A 156 -15.11 0.74 -15.08
C LYS A 156 -14.64 -0.70 -15.21
N LYS A 157 -15.39 -1.63 -14.63
CA LYS A 157 -15.19 -3.06 -14.76
C LYS A 157 -16.26 -3.68 -15.66
N ARG A 158 -15.93 -4.81 -16.29
CA ARG A 158 -16.88 -5.56 -17.13
C ARG A 158 -17.95 -6.20 -16.25
N ARG A 159 -19.23 -5.99 -16.55
CA ARG A 159 -20.37 -6.48 -15.74
C ARG A 159 -20.34 -7.97 -15.42
N TYR A 160 -19.83 -8.82 -16.30
CA TYR A 160 -19.76 -10.26 -16.05
C TYR A 160 -18.83 -10.62 -14.86
N LEU A 161 -17.90 -9.75 -14.48
CA LEU A 161 -17.03 -9.94 -13.34
C LEU A 161 -17.74 -9.74 -12.00
N GLU A 162 -18.93 -9.13 -12.01
CA GLU A 162 -19.79 -9.03 -10.83
C GLU A 162 -20.09 -10.39 -10.21
N LYS A 163 -20.46 -11.37 -11.03
CA LYS A 163 -20.68 -12.75 -10.54
C LYS A 163 -19.44 -13.37 -9.93
N THR A 164 -18.26 -13.01 -10.45
CA THR A 164 -17.00 -13.49 -9.91
C THR A 164 -16.69 -12.83 -8.56
N GLU A 165 -16.97 -11.53 -8.42
CA GLU A 165 -16.80 -10.82 -7.16
C GLU A 165 -17.77 -11.34 -6.10
N ARG A 166 -19.06 -11.41 -6.39
CA ARG A 166 -20.08 -11.95 -5.49
C ARG A 166 -19.72 -13.37 -5.00
N ARG A 167 -19.21 -14.22 -5.89
CA ARG A 167 -18.81 -15.59 -5.54
C ARG A 167 -17.70 -15.64 -4.49
N TRP A 168 -16.67 -14.79 -4.56
CA TRP A 168 -15.62 -14.83 -3.55
C TRP A 168 -16.05 -14.13 -2.26
N CYS A 169 -16.83 -13.02 -2.35
CA CYS A 169 -17.44 -12.38 -1.19
C CYS A 169 -18.34 -13.34 -0.40
N GLU A 170 -19.12 -14.18 -1.10
CA GLU A 170 -19.96 -15.19 -0.48
C GLU A 170 -19.13 -16.27 0.25
N ARG A 171 -18.03 -16.72 -0.38
CA ARG A 171 -17.23 -17.87 0.10
C ARG A 171 -16.20 -17.54 1.16
N CYS A 172 -15.72 -16.30 1.27
CA CYS A 172 -14.80 -15.90 2.34
C CYS A 172 -15.55 -15.73 3.67
N ASP A 173 -14.84 -15.90 4.78
CA ASP A 173 -15.39 -15.64 6.11
C ASP A 173 -15.39 -14.16 6.42
N PHE A 174 -14.29 -13.47 6.07
CA PHE A 174 -14.14 -12.03 6.26
C PHE A 174 -13.48 -11.36 5.04
N ILE A 175 -13.82 -10.09 4.88
CA ILE A 175 -13.19 -9.17 3.91
C ILE A 175 -12.52 -8.09 4.76
N THR A 176 -11.22 -7.82 4.53
CA THR A 176 -10.58 -6.71 5.22
C THR A 176 -10.32 -5.56 4.25
N VAL A 177 -10.55 -4.33 4.73
CA VAL A 177 -10.34 -3.09 3.98
C VAL A 177 -9.54 -2.11 4.85
N PRO A 178 -8.74 -1.20 4.25
CA PRO A 178 -7.87 -0.33 5.04
C PRO A 178 -8.61 0.85 5.71
N VAL A 179 -9.79 1.23 5.22
CA VAL A 179 -10.57 2.39 5.68
C VAL A 179 -12.07 2.11 5.64
N GLU A 180 -12.84 2.75 6.53
CA GLU A 180 -14.29 2.58 6.64
C GLU A 180 -15.02 2.97 5.33
N GLN A 181 -14.58 4.03 4.68
CA GLN A 181 -15.17 4.51 3.44
C GLN A 181 -15.13 3.49 2.29
N ALA A 182 -14.22 2.51 2.37
CA ALA A 182 -14.17 1.42 1.39
C ALA A 182 -15.35 0.43 1.53
N ILE A 183 -16.05 0.39 2.68
CA ILE A 183 -17.19 -0.50 2.93
C ILE A 183 -18.30 -0.26 1.92
N ASP A 184 -18.57 1.00 1.59
CA ASP A 184 -19.63 1.37 0.63
C ASP A 184 -19.34 0.93 -0.81
N SER A 185 -18.10 0.59 -1.09
CA SER A 185 -17.68 0.04 -2.38
C SER A 185 -17.83 -1.49 -2.48
N TYR A 186 -18.61 -2.09 -1.58
CA TYR A 186 -19.00 -3.50 -1.62
C TYR A 186 -20.52 -3.64 -1.59
N TYR A 187 -21.03 -4.79 -2.07
CA TYR A 187 -22.46 -5.08 -2.10
C TYR A 187 -23.02 -5.15 -0.67
N PRO A 188 -24.24 -4.58 -0.44
CA PRO A 188 -24.82 -4.49 0.90
C PRO A 188 -24.88 -5.83 1.64
N GLU A 189 -25.16 -6.92 0.93
CA GLU A 189 -25.31 -8.28 1.48
C GLU A 189 -24.01 -8.89 2.02
N TYR A 190 -22.84 -8.29 1.76
CA TYR A 190 -21.56 -8.79 2.27
C TYR A 190 -20.88 -7.82 3.23
N ARG A 191 -21.49 -6.68 3.54
CA ARG A 191 -20.90 -5.65 4.39
C ARG A 191 -20.72 -6.10 5.84
N ASP A 192 -21.54 -7.02 6.31
CA ASP A 192 -21.43 -7.65 7.64
C ASP A 192 -20.13 -8.45 7.82
N LYS A 193 -19.54 -8.95 6.72
CA LYS A 193 -18.24 -9.65 6.70
C LYS A 193 -17.04 -8.70 6.70
N ILE A 194 -17.23 -7.40 6.45
CA ILE A 194 -16.12 -6.46 6.28
C ILE A 194 -15.57 -6.05 7.65
N ARG A 195 -14.25 -6.03 7.74
CA ARG A 195 -13.51 -5.51 8.90
C ARG A 195 -12.51 -4.48 8.42
N VAL A 196 -12.45 -3.36 9.11
CA VAL A 196 -11.48 -2.30 8.81
C VAL A 196 -10.18 -2.61 9.53
N ILE A 197 -9.19 -3.06 8.77
CA ILE A 197 -7.84 -3.35 9.28
C ILE A 197 -6.84 -2.58 8.40
N PRO A 198 -6.22 -1.52 8.93
CA PRO A 198 -5.34 -0.65 8.15
C PRO A 198 -4.04 -1.34 7.72
N GLN A 199 -3.26 -0.68 6.90
CA GLN A 199 -1.91 -1.12 6.58
C GLN A 199 -1.06 -1.13 7.85
N GLY A 200 -0.38 -2.26 8.14
CA GLY A 200 0.54 -2.36 9.27
C GLY A 200 1.95 -1.90 8.91
N PHE A 201 2.63 -1.33 9.90
CA PHE A 201 4.03 -0.93 9.82
C PHE A 201 4.74 -1.34 11.10
N ASP A 202 5.98 -1.80 11.00
CA ASP A 202 6.83 -1.95 12.18
C ASP A 202 7.26 -0.53 12.60
N LEU A 203 6.72 -0.08 13.74
CA LEU A 203 6.97 1.27 14.24
C LEU A 203 8.32 1.37 14.97
N ASP A 204 8.90 0.23 15.39
CA ASP A 204 10.17 0.17 16.13
C ASP A 204 11.38 0.03 15.17
N GLU A 205 11.15 -0.21 13.88
CA GLU A 205 12.21 -0.52 12.91
C GLU A 205 13.06 0.70 12.51
N VAL A 206 12.57 1.92 12.76
CA VAL A 206 13.23 3.14 12.28
C VAL A 206 13.73 4.01 13.42
N VAL A 207 15.05 4.10 13.53
CA VAL A 207 15.71 5.10 14.39
C VAL A 207 15.76 6.41 13.63
N LEU A 208 14.99 7.40 14.10
CA LEU A 208 14.96 8.73 13.51
C LEU A 208 16.12 9.59 14.06
N PRO A 209 16.72 10.46 13.23
CA PRO A 209 17.68 11.44 13.70
C PRO A 209 16.99 12.45 14.63
N GLU A 210 17.77 12.97 15.59
CA GLU A 210 17.31 14.09 16.40
C GLU A 210 17.09 15.33 15.54
N TYR A 211 15.93 15.97 15.73
CA TYR A 211 15.60 17.18 14.98
C TYR A 211 16.35 18.40 15.51
N THR A 212 16.91 19.16 14.58
CA THR A 212 17.46 20.49 14.85
C THR A 212 16.81 21.52 13.91
N VAL A 213 16.49 22.69 14.44
CA VAL A 213 15.87 23.78 13.66
C VAL A 213 16.79 24.18 12.51
N ASN A 214 16.26 24.22 11.30
CA ASN A 214 17.02 24.60 10.13
C ASN A 214 17.24 26.14 10.09
N SER A 215 18.42 26.57 9.67
CA SER A 215 18.72 28.01 9.50
C SER A 215 17.87 28.70 8.44
N VAL A 216 17.40 27.94 7.47
CA VAL A 216 16.44 28.36 6.44
C VAL A 216 15.25 27.39 6.53
N PRO A 217 14.01 27.88 6.64
CA PRO A 217 12.84 27.02 6.74
C PRO A 217 12.84 25.94 5.67
N THR A 218 12.86 24.68 6.10
CA THR A 218 12.99 23.52 5.21
C THR A 218 11.75 22.65 5.33
N PHE A 219 11.08 22.40 4.22
CA PHE A 219 9.89 21.56 4.20
C PHE A 219 9.94 20.51 3.09
N VAL A 220 9.21 19.41 3.30
CA VAL A 220 9.28 18.24 2.44
C VAL A 220 7.89 17.82 1.95
N PHE A 221 7.81 17.50 0.67
CA PHE A 221 6.72 16.71 0.10
C PHE A 221 7.25 15.34 -0.33
N ALA A 222 6.57 14.27 0.08
CA ALA A 222 6.84 12.92 -0.40
C ALA A 222 5.55 12.31 -0.97
N GLY A 223 5.59 11.87 -2.23
CA GLY A 223 4.43 11.24 -2.87
C GLY A 223 4.32 11.53 -4.35
N ARG A 224 3.12 11.23 -4.89
CA ARG A 224 2.81 11.45 -6.31
C ARG A 224 1.93 12.68 -6.50
N GLY A 225 2.24 13.46 -7.54
CA GLY A 225 1.32 14.42 -8.13
C GLY A 225 0.32 13.73 -9.04
N TYR A 226 -0.89 14.29 -9.15
CA TYR A 226 -1.93 13.85 -10.07
C TYR A 226 -2.73 15.06 -10.53
N SER A 227 -2.89 15.22 -11.83
CA SER A 227 -3.72 16.29 -12.40
C SER A 227 -5.15 16.20 -11.86
N GLY A 228 -5.68 17.34 -11.42
CA GLY A 228 -7.05 17.48 -10.92
C GLY A 228 -7.33 16.87 -9.53
N LEU A 229 -6.38 16.13 -8.94
CA LEU A 229 -6.55 15.51 -7.61
C LEU A 229 -5.51 15.99 -6.59
N ARG A 230 -4.24 15.87 -6.93
CA ARG A 230 -3.09 16.30 -6.11
C ARG A 230 -2.15 17.12 -6.98
N ASP A 231 -2.67 18.21 -7.50
CA ASP A 231 -1.94 19.08 -8.41
C ASP A 231 -1.23 20.18 -7.63
N PRO A 232 0.11 20.23 -7.63
CA PRO A 232 0.86 21.26 -6.90
C PRO A 232 0.94 22.59 -7.65
N ALA A 233 0.39 22.72 -8.86
CA ALA A 233 0.64 23.85 -9.75
C ALA A 233 0.35 25.23 -9.11
N ASN A 234 -0.75 25.38 -8.38
CA ASN A 234 -1.07 26.64 -7.71
C ASN A 234 -0.13 26.93 -6.54
N PHE A 235 0.25 25.90 -5.78
CA PHE A 235 1.24 26.00 -4.71
C PHE A 235 2.61 26.42 -5.27
N LEU A 236 3.08 25.75 -6.34
CA LEU A 236 4.36 26.10 -6.98
C LEU A 236 4.36 27.53 -7.53
N ARG A 237 3.24 27.97 -8.12
CA ARG A 237 3.10 29.36 -8.60
C ARG A 237 3.20 30.35 -7.45
N TYR A 238 2.60 30.06 -6.31
CA TYR A 238 2.72 30.89 -5.12
C TYR A 238 4.17 30.95 -4.63
N LEU A 239 4.84 29.79 -4.50
CA LEU A 239 6.24 29.72 -4.09
C LEU A 239 7.17 30.52 -5.01
N SER A 240 6.92 30.50 -6.33
CA SER A 240 7.73 31.23 -7.32
C SER A 240 7.58 32.75 -7.21
N SER A 241 6.38 33.22 -6.88
CA SER A 241 6.09 34.65 -6.76
C SER A 241 6.61 35.28 -5.45
N GLY A 242 6.80 34.46 -4.41
CA GLY A 242 7.26 34.89 -3.11
C GLY A 242 8.76 35.15 -3.06
N LYS A 243 9.17 36.11 -2.17
CA LYS A 243 10.58 36.48 -1.96
C LYS A 243 11.21 35.85 -0.72
N ARG A 244 10.44 35.11 0.07
CA ARG A 244 10.95 34.47 1.29
C ARG A 244 11.96 33.37 0.96
N GLU A 245 12.97 33.25 1.80
CA GLU A 245 13.91 32.13 1.74
C GLU A 245 13.27 30.90 2.35
N PHE A 246 13.42 29.77 1.68
CA PHE A 246 13.04 28.44 2.15
C PHE A 246 13.79 27.38 1.32
N ARG A 247 13.74 26.13 1.80
CA ARG A 247 14.16 24.95 1.05
C ARG A 247 12.97 24.00 0.93
N PHE A 248 12.57 23.71 -0.29
CA PHE A 248 11.52 22.74 -0.59
C PHE A 248 12.12 21.48 -1.19
N LEU A 249 12.05 20.36 -0.47
CA LEU A 249 12.53 19.07 -0.93
C LEU A 249 11.34 18.21 -1.38
N VAL A 250 11.40 17.69 -2.59
CA VAL A 250 10.34 16.89 -3.20
C VAL A 250 10.84 15.48 -3.50
N TYR A 251 10.29 14.48 -2.84
CA TYR A 251 10.56 13.06 -3.11
C TYR A 251 9.39 12.48 -3.90
N THR A 252 9.60 12.22 -5.20
CA THR A 252 8.51 11.81 -6.09
C THR A 252 9.00 10.90 -7.22
N ASN A 253 8.07 10.06 -7.72
CA ASN A 253 8.25 9.33 -8.97
C ASN A 253 7.40 9.91 -10.13
N THR A 254 6.87 11.12 -9.93
CA THR A 254 6.12 11.91 -10.91
C THR A 254 6.71 13.33 -10.99
N PRO A 255 8.01 13.48 -11.37
CA PRO A 255 8.70 14.77 -11.36
C PRO A 255 8.08 15.79 -12.31
N GLU A 256 7.32 15.35 -13.31
CA GLU A 256 6.60 16.20 -14.26
C GLU A 256 5.59 17.14 -13.59
N PHE A 257 5.12 16.84 -12.37
CA PHE A 257 4.26 17.72 -11.57
C PHE A 257 5.03 18.74 -10.75
N PHE A 258 6.35 18.61 -10.65
CA PHE A 258 7.23 19.45 -9.84
C PHE A 258 8.41 19.94 -10.70
N PRO A 259 8.18 20.69 -11.78
CA PRO A 259 9.27 21.17 -12.63
C PRO A 259 10.20 22.08 -11.82
N GLY A 260 11.50 21.71 -11.77
CA GLY A 260 12.50 22.39 -10.93
C GLY A 260 12.65 23.88 -11.22
N GLU A 261 12.49 24.27 -12.48
CA GLU A 261 12.49 25.68 -12.92
C GLU A 261 11.32 26.50 -12.37
N SER A 262 10.26 25.87 -11.84
CA SER A 262 9.12 26.61 -11.26
C SER A 262 9.50 27.38 -9.99
N VAL A 263 10.49 26.89 -9.23
CA VAL A 263 10.96 27.54 -7.99
C VAL A 263 12.49 27.42 -7.93
N PRO A 264 13.21 28.17 -8.78
CA PRO A 264 14.67 28.07 -8.89
C PRO A 264 15.38 28.29 -7.55
N ASP A 265 16.49 27.58 -7.34
CA ASP A 265 17.38 27.66 -6.18
C ASP A 265 16.76 27.34 -4.81
N ARG A 266 15.42 27.25 -4.72
CA ARG A 266 14.68 27.01 -3.47
C ARG A 266 13.98 25.65 -3.46
N MET A 267 13.83 24.96 -4.60
CA MET A 267 13.22 23.64 -4.70
C MET A 267 14.21 22.61 -5.25
N SER A 268 14.24 21.43 -4.63
CA SER A 268 15.05 20.30 -5.07
C SER A 268 14.16 19.07 -5.26
N VAL A 269 14.05 18.58 -6.49
CA VAL A 269 13.26 17.41 -6.82
C VAL A 269 14.17 16.19 -6.86
N ARG A 270 13.81 15.18 -6.07
CA ARG A 270 14.55 13.93 -5.89
C ARG A 270 13.69 12.75 -6.29
N GLY A 271 14.33 11.66 -6.70
CA GLY A 271 13.66 10.42 -7.04
C GLY A 271 13.12 9.68 -5.81
N PHE A 272 12.56 8.50 -6.07
CA PHE A 272 12.14 7.58 -5.02
C PHE A 272 13.36 7.08 -4.24
N ILE A 273 13.24 7.07 -2.91
CA ILE A 273 14.23 6.49 -1.99
C ILE A 273 13.54 5.45 -1.09
N PRO A 274 14.28 4.49 -0.49
CA PRO A 274 13.74 3.54 0.45
C PRO A 274 13.01 4.22 1.62
N ARG A 275 11.96 3.57 2.16
CA ARG A 275 11.13 4.14 3.23
C ARG A 275 11.92 4.55 4.46
N SER A 276 12.89 3.74 4.88
CA SER A 276 13.74 4.05 6.04
C SER A 276 14.57 5.33 5.84
N GLU A 277 15.14 5.51 4.66
CA GLU A 277 15.87 6.72 4.29
C GLU A 277 14.92 7.93 4.21
N LEU A 278 13.72 7.74 3.62
CA LEU A 278 12.72 8.79 3.54
C LEU A 278 12.30 9.28 4.93
N LEU A 279 12.05 8.39 5.86
CA LEU A 279 11.67 8.76 7.24
C LEU A 279 12.78 9.59 7.92
N CYS A 280 14.03 9.27 7.70
CA CYS A 280 15.15 10.09 8.19
C CYS A 280 15.18 11.47 7.55
N GLU A 281 14.91 11.58 6.25
CA GLU A 281 14.85 12.88 5.57
C GLU A 281 13.63 13.72 6.01
N LEU A 282 12.48 13.07 6.21
CA LEU A 282 11.29 13.73 6.76
C LEU A 282 11.54 14.30 8.16
N ALA A 283 12.21 13.52 9.02
CA ALA A 283 12.50 13.92 10.40
C ALA A 283 13.43 15.15 10.51
N LYS A 284 14.24 15.42 9.49
CA LYS A 284 15.13 16.60 9.43
C LYS A 284 14.43 17.88 8.99
N ALA A 285 13.23 17.80 8.44
CA ALA A 285 12.49 18.98 7.97
C ALA A 285 11.86 19.76 9.13
N ASP A 286 11.57 21.04 8.92
CA ASP A 286 10.82 21.85 9.89
C ASP A 286 9.34 21.47 9.85
N PHE A 287 8.78 21.24 8.65
CA PHE A 287 7.44 20.71 8.46
C PHE A 287 7.28 19.94 7.16
N LEU A 288 6.16 19.25 7.02
CA LEU A 288 5.84 18.41 5.87
C LEU A 288 4.59 18.91 5.15
N VAL A 289 4.58 18.86 3.84
CA VAL A 289 3.44 19.28 3.03
C VAL A 289 2.63 18.07 2.56
N ASN A 290 1.35 18.07 2.88
CA ASN A 290 0.38 17.09 2.40
C ASN A 290 -0.58 17.75 1.41
N ILE A 291 -0.49 17.39 0.12
CA ILE A 291 -1.52 17.78 -0.85
C ILE A 291 -2.69 16.83 -0.67
N VAL A 292 -3.81 17.38 -0.16
CA VAL A 292 -4.98 16.61 0.23
C VAL A 292 -5.63 15.95 -0.98
N ASN A 293 -5.97 14.68 -0.84
CA ASN A 293 -6.77 13.96 -1.83
C ASN A 293 -8.27 14.19 -1.52
N PRO A 294 -9.06 14.74 -2.43
CA PRO A 294 -10.51 14.90 -2.23
C PRO A 294 -11.26 13.56 -2.13
N SER A 295 -10.64 12.44 -2.57
CA SER A 295 -11.21 11.10 -2.43
C SER A 295 -11.00 10.55 -1.02
N THR A 296 -12.08 10.19 -0.35
CA THR A 296 -12.07 9.59 1.00
C THR A 296 -11.88 8.07 1.01
N VAL A 297 -11.93 7.42 -0.15
CA VAL A 297 -11.94 5.94 -0.29
C VAL A 297 -10.56 5.31 -0.09
N GLN A 298 -9.49 6.11 -0.16
CA GLN A 298 -8.12 5.64 0.00
C GLN A 298 -7.44 6.35 1.18
N SER A 299 -6.89 5.58 2.12
CA SER A 299 -6.02 6.14 3.17
C SER A 299 -4.66 6.49 2.57
N PRO A 300 -4.22 7.74 2.65
CA PRO A 300 -2.87 8.10 2.22
C PRO A 300 -1.85 7.50 3.19
N SER A 301 -1.20 6.41 2.80
CA SER A 301 -0.12 5.78 3.60
C SER A 301 0.99 6.77 3.98
N LYS A 302 1.20 7.81 3.17
CA LYS A 302 2.19 8.86 3.44
C LYS A 302 1.93 9.64 4.74
N LEU A 303 0.66 9.83 5.16
CA LEU A 303 0.36 10.52 6.42
C LEU A 303 0.84 9.73 7.64
N ILE A 304 0.95 8.42 7.52
CA ILE A 304 1.53 7.58 8.57
C ILE A 304 3.03 7.84 8.67
N ASP A 305 3.74 7.85 7.52
CA ASP A 305 5.17 8.15 7.48
C ASP A 305 5.45 9.59 7.97
N TYR A 306 4.58 10.53 7.63
CA TYR A 306 4.65 11.90 8.12
C TYR A 306 4.47 11.98 9.63
N ALA A 307 3.46 11.30 10.17
CA ALA A 307 3.24 11.26 11.61
C ALA A 307 4.39 10.59 12.36
N LEU A 308 4.94 9.50 11.80
CA LEU A 308 6.09 8.79 12.36
C LEU A 308 7.33 9.67 12.42
N SER A 309 7.54 10.58 11.45
CA SER A 309 8.67 11.51 11.47
C SER A 309 8.63 12.50 12.63
N GLY A 310 7.47 12.65 13.31
CA GLY A 310 7.27 13.60 14.40
C GLY A 310 7.24 15.07 13.96
N ARG A 311 7.19 15.34 12.65
CA ARG A 311 7.18 16.72 12.13
C ARG A 311 5.77 17.25 11.93
N PRO A 312 5.54 18.57 12.10
CA PRO A 312 4.28 19.22 11.78
C PRO A 312 3.87 18.96 10.33
N ILE A 313 2.59 18.72 10.08
CA ILE A 313 2.06 18.43 8.74
C ILE A 313 1.15 19.58 8.32
N LEU A 314 1.46 20.19 7.20
CA LEU A 314 0.63 21.20 6.54
C LEU A 314 -0.23 20.56 5.47
N ASP A 315 -1.55 20.61 5.64
CA ASP A 315 -2.49 20.25 4.58
C ASP A 315 -2.69 21.42 3.62
N ILE A 316 -2.58 21.16 2.32
CA ILE A 316 -2.92 22.09 1.25
C ILE A 316 -3.82 21.40 0.22
N SER A 317 -4.73 22.15 -0.37
CA SER A 317 -5.53 21.69 -1.51
C SER A 317 -4.84 22.02 -2.84
N SER A 318 -5.28 21.40 -3.92
CA SER A 318 -4.81 21.77 -5.27
C SER A 318 -5.21 23.20 -5.69
N ALA A 319 -6.22 23.78 -5.05
CA ALA A 319 -6.65 25.16 -5.28
C ALA A 319 -5.73 26.18 -4.61
N PHE A 320 -5.18 25.85 -3.45
CA PHE A 320 -4.31 26.67 -2.62
C PHE A 320 -4.82 28.11 -2.42
N PRO A 321 -6.02 28.29 -1.84
CA PRO A 321 -6.64 29.60 -1.65
C PRO A 321 -5.89 30.46 -0.62
N ALA A 322 -6.30 31.73 -0.48
CA ALA A 322 -5.65 32.71 0.38
C ALA A 322 -5.53 32.28 1.85
N GLU A 323 -6.52 31.55 2.36
CA GLU A 323 -6.52 31.02 3.72
C GLU A 323 -5.38 30.00 3.92
N GLU A 324 -5.18 29.09 2.95
CA GLU A 324 -4.08 28.13 2.98
C GLU A 324 -2.71 28.81 2.82
N GLN A 325 -2.65 29.88 2.01
CA GLN A 325 -1.43 30.71 1.88
C GLN A 325 -1.04 31.35 3.22
N GLN A 326 -2.00 31.88 3.97
CA GLN A 326 -1.75 32.45 5.30
C GLN A 326 -1.23 31.39 6.28
N VAL A 327 -1.81 30.18 6.26
CA VAL A 327 -1.33 29.08 7.11
C VAL A 327 0.08 28.65 6.71
N PHE A 328 0.39 28.60 5.42
CA PHE A 328 1.74 28.29 4.93
C PHE A 328 2.77 29.34 5.42
N GLU A 329 2.43 30.63 5.38
CA GLU A 329 3.31 31.69 5.91
C GLU A 329 3.56 31.50 7.42
N GLN A 330 2.51 31.14 8.20
CA GLN A 330 2.67 30.82 9.62
C GLN A 330 3.63 29.64 9.84
N PHE A 331 3.56 28.60 9.00
CA PHE A 331 4.48 27.47 9.08
C PHE A 331 5.93 27.87 8.77
N LEU A 332 6.14 28.76 7.82
CA LEU A 332 7.47 29.33 7.56
C LEU A 332 8.02 30.14 8.73
N ASP A 333 7.14 30.73 9.56
CA ASP A 333 7.49 31.43 10.80
C ASP A 333 7.62 30.51 12.03
N GLY A 334 7.46 29.18 11.84
CA GLY A 334 7.54 28.20 12.93
C GLY A 334 6.27 28.11 13.78
N ASN A 335 5.17 28.69 13.34
CA ASN A 335 3.87 28.54 14.00
C ASN A 335 3.09 27.36 13.38
N TYR A 336 2.98 26.26 14.13
CA TYR A 336 2.37 25.00 13.70
C TYR A 336 1.02 24.71 14.37
N GLU A 337 0.31 25.72 14.88
CA GLU A 337 -0.99 25.54 15.56
C GLU A 337 -2.04 24.86 14.65
N LYS A 338 -1.96 25.11 13.33
CA LYS A 338 -2.83 24.53 12.31
C LYS A 338 -2.32 23.21 11.74
N ALA A 339 -1.31 22.60 12.36
CA ALA A 339 -0.80 21.31 11.89
C ALA A 339 -1.87 20.21 11.92
N HIS A 340 -1.91 19.43 10.86
CA HIS A 340 -2.74 18.22 10.77
C HIS A 340 -2.30 17.22 11.84
N LYS A 341 -3.24 16.76 12.65
CA LYS A 341 -3.01 15.76 13.69
C LYS A 341 -3.46 14.39 13.20
N VAL A 342 -2.53 13.48 13.05
CA VAL A 342 -2.85 12.07 12.78
C VAL A 342 -3.18 11.41 14.13
N VAL A 343 -4.43 10.99 14.30
CA VAL A 343 -4.92 10.37 15.54
C VAL A 343 -4.91 8.85 15.39
N GLY A 344 -4.62 8.15 16.49
CA GLY A 344 -4.69 6.68 16.53
C GLY A 344 -3.57 6.01 15.73
N LEU A 345 -2.35 6.53 15.83
CA LEU A 345 -1.18 5.98 15.12
C LEU A 345 -0.90 4.52 15.48
N GLU A 346 -1.20 4.13 16.73
CA GLU A 346 -1.07 2.77 17.25
C GLU A 346 -1.87 1.72 16.45
N ARG A 347 -2.98 2.11 15.81
CA ARG A 347 -3.77 1.20 14.96
C ARG A 347 -3.00 0.72 13.72
N PHE A 348 -1.95 1.45 13.32
CA PHE A 348 -1.08 1.11 12.20
C PHE A 348 0.15 0.30 12.63
N ASP A 349 0.35 0.06 13.94
CA ASP A 349 1.37 -0.84 14.43
C ASP A 349 1.10 -2.26 13.93
N ILE A 350 2.11 -2.88 13.33
CA ILE A 350 1.96 -4.23 12.77
C ILE A 350 1.52 -5.25 13.81
N ARG A 351 1.87 -5.07 15.09
CA ARG A 351 1.43 -5.93 16.20
C ARG A 351 -0.08 -5.84 16.41
N ASN A 352 -0.65 -4.65 16.35
CA ASN A 352 -2.10 -4.46 16.48
C ASN A 352 -2.85 -4.93 15.24
N VAL A 353 -2.28 -4.69 14.06
CA VAL A 353 -2.81 -5.19 12.79
C VAL A 353 -2.81 -6.72 12.77
N ALA A 354 -1.72 -7.37 13.15
CA ALA A 354 -1.63 -8.83 13.21
C ALA A 354 -2.65 -9.42 14.22
N ARG A 355 -2.75 -8.81 15.41
CA ARG A 355 -3.76 -9.20 16.42
C ARG A 355 -5.18 -9.15 15.85
N SER A 356 -5.52 -8.09 15.11
CA SER A 356 -6.84 -7.98 14.49
C SER A 356 -7.13 -9.11 13.49
N PHE A 357 -6.13 -9.57 12.73
CA PHE A 357 -6.29 -10.76 11.87
C PHE A 357 -6.44 -12.06 12.69
N LEU A 358 -5.68 -12.23 13.77
CA LEU A 358 -5.76 -13.42 14.62
C LEU A 358 -7.12 -13.53 15.34
N GLU A 359 -7.74 -12.39 15.67
CA GLU A 359 -9.09 -12.36 16.22
C GLU A 359 -10.14 -12.87 15.23
N LEU A 360 -9.94 -12.69 13.93
CA LEU A 360 -10.82 -13.24 12.88
C LEU A 360 -10.71 -14.78 12.75
N ALA A 361 -9.63 -15.36 13.26
CA ALA A 361 -9.39 -16.79 13.19
C ALA A 361 -9.98 -17.57 14.38
N ARG A 362 -10.44 -16.87 15.41
CA ARG A 362 -11.14 -17.43 16.56
C ARG A 362 -12.62 -17.65 16.26
#